data_1ffabd0f288854071b4bcd56aa3ff162
#
_entry.id   1ffabd0f288854071b4bcd56aa3ff162
#
_cell.length_a   1.000
_cell.length_b   1.000
_cell.length_c   1.000
_cell.angle_alpha   90.00
_cell.angle_beta   90.00
_cell.angle_gamma   90.00
#
_symmetry.space_group_name_H-M   'P 1'
#
loop_
_entity.id
_entity.type
_entity.pdbx_description
1 polymer ?
#
loop_
_entity_poly.entity_id
_entity_poly.type
_entity_poly.pdbx_seq_one_letter_code
_entity_poly.pdbx_strand_id
1 'polypeptide(L)'
;MKPVIDVFNGDADGICALHQLRLAAPRPGARLVSGVKRDIALLRHLAGTTGAEITVLDVSLERNREYLLPLLASCRVFYVDHHYAGEIPAAANLEAHIDPDPELCTSLIVDILLAGRFRAWALVGAFGDNLHRSAHRAAAALNLAPGELERLRELGELLNYNGYGASLADLHVDPTEL
;
A
#
# COMPACT_ATOMS: atom_id res chain seq x y z
N MET A 1 -22.98 7.68 -7.98
CA MET A 1 -21.78 7.86 -7.16
C MET A 1 -20.57 7.64 -8.06
N LYS A 2 -19.45 8.33 -7.81
CA LYS A 2 -18.19 8.08 -8.53
C LYS A 2 -17.67 6.69 -8.15
N PRO A 3 -17.11 5.92 -9.10
CA PRO A 3 -16.42 4.67 -8.76
C PRO A 3 -15.27 4.95 -7.80
N VAL A 4 -15.09 4.09 -6.80
CA VAL A 4 -13.97 4.13 -5.87
C VAL A 4 -13.15 2.87 -6.07
N ILE A 5 -11.85 3.01 -6.26
CA ILE A 5 -10.94 1.89 -6.55
C ILE A 5 -9.70 2.02 -5.67
N ASP A 6 -9.35 0.92 -5.01
CA ASP A 6 -8.13 0.80 -4.25
C ASP A 6 -7.20 -0.20 -4.93
N VAL A 7 -6.03 0.27 -5.33
CA VAL A 7 -4.97 -0.53 -5.97
C VAL A 7 -3.82 -0.65 -4.98
N PHE A 8 -3.39 -1.85 -4.68
CA PHE A 8 -2.33 -2.07 -3.70
C PHE A 8 -1.53 -3.34 -4.00
N ASN A 9 -0.25 -3.33 -3.66
CA ASN A 9 0.57 -4.53 -3.74
C ASN A 9 0.03 -5.58 -2.76
N GLY A 10 0.00 -6.84 -3.17
CA GLY A 10 -0.55 -7.95 -2.37
C GLY A 10 0.42 -8.51 -1.33
N ASP A 11 1.43 -7.76 -0.93
CA ASP A 11 2.31 -8.12 0.18
C ASP A 11 1.91 -7.39 1.48
N ALA A 12 2.67 -7.61 2.55
CA ALA A 12 2.37 -7.05 3.85
C ALA A 12 2.34 -5.51 3.85
N ASP A 13 3.21 -4.85 3.08
CA ASP A 13 3.30 -3.39 3.07
C ASP A 13 2.08 -2.76 2.40
N GLY A 14 1.73 -3.21 1.18
CA GLY A 14 0.56 -2.71 0.46
C GLY A 14 -0.76 -2.99 1.19
N ILE A 15 -0.93 -4.21 1.75
CA ILE A 15 -2.10 -4.61 2.54
C ILE A 15 -2.24 -3.73 3.78
N CYS A 16 -1.17 -3.59 4.58
CA CYS A 16 -1.21 -2.80 5.82
C CYS A 16 -1.38 -1.31 5.57
N ALA A 17 -0.84 -0.77 4.47
CA ALA A 17 -1.07 0.60 4.05
C ALA A 17 -2.55 0.85 3.76
N LEU A 18 -3.20 -0.02 2.98
CA LEU A 18 -4.63 0.08 2.70
C LEU A 18 -5.47 -0.05 3.97
N HIS A 19 -5.16 -1.05 4.79
CA HIS A 19 -5.93 -1.31 6.02
C HIS A 19 -5.95 -0.09 6.94
N GLN A 20 -4.81 0.58 7.17
CA GLN A 20 -4.73 1.82 7.95
C GLN A 20 -5.65 2.91 7.38
N LEU A 21 -5.62 3.14 6.07
CA LEU A 21 -6.48 4.13 5.42
C LEU A 21 -7.97 3.79 5.58
N ARG A 22 -8.34 2.51 5.51
CA ARG A 22 -9.74 2.08 5.64
C ARG A 22 -10.23 2.10 7.08
N LEU A 23 -9.34 1.89 8.06
CA LEU A 23 -9.66 2.15 9.48
C LEU A 23 -9.90 3.65 9.76
N ALA A 24 -9.15 4.53 9.08
CA ALA A 24 -9.30 5.98 9.22
C ALA A 24 -10.54 6.51 8.48
N ALA A 25 -10.78 6.03 7.27
CA ALA A 25 -11.85 6.45 6.37
C ALA A 25 -12.40 5.23 5.61
N PRO A 26 -13.41 4.54 6.15
CA PRO A 26 -14.02 3.38 5.50
C PRO A 26 -14.61 3.73 4.13
N ARG A 27 -14.39 2.86 3.14
CA ARG A 27 -14.96 2.98 1.78
C ARG A 27 -15.64 1.65 1.40
N PRO A 28 -16.78 1.34 2.02
CA PRO A 28 -17.53 0.12 1.70
C PRO A 28 -17.94 0.15 0.22
N GLY A 29 -17.68 -0.95 -0.49
CA GLY A 29 -17.96 -1.05 -1.92
C GLY A 29 -16.87 -0.48 -2.83
N ALA A 30 -15.70 -0.08 -2.32
CA ALA A 30 -14.54 0.17 -3.16
C ALA A 30 -14.13 -1.12 -3.90
N ARG A 31 -13.86 -1.00 -5.20
CA ARG A 31 -13.27 -2.09 -5.97
C ARG A 31 -11.81 -2.24 -5.55
N LEU A 32 -11.43 -3.42 -5.09
CA LEU A 32 -10.05 -3.76 -4.76
C LEU A 32 -9.35 -4.34 -6.00
N VAL A 33 -8.14 -3.88 -6.25
CA VAL A 33 -7.26 -4.37 -7.31
C VAL A 33 -5.91 -4.67 -6.69
N SER A 34 -5.53 -5.91 -6.68
CA SER A 34 -4.26 -6.37 -6.12
C SER A 34 -3.63 -7.44 -7.00
N GLY A 35 -2.44 -7.88 -6.65
CA GLY A 35 -1.69 -8.91 -7.35
C GLY A 35 -0.67 -9.56 -6.43
N VAL A 36 0.09 -10.51 -6.93
CA VAL A 36 1.24 -11.07 -6.21
C VAL A 36 2.32 -10.00 -6.02
N LYS A 37 3.19 -10.14 -5.01
CA LYS A 37 4.26 -9.17 -4.69
C LYS A 37 5.07 -8.69 -5.91
N ARG A 38 5.36 -9.55 -6.86
CA ARG A 38 6.12 -9.21 -8.07
C ARG A 38 5.29 -8.59 -9.20
N ASP A 39 3.97 -8.48 -9.05
CA ASP A 39 3.13 -7.83 -10.05
C ASP A 39 3.19 -6.31 -9.89
N ILE A 40 4.16 -5.72 -10.55
CA ILE A 40 4.51 -4.30 -10.41
C ILE A 40 3.72 -3.37 -11.35
N ALA A 41 2.86 -3.89 -12.22
CA ALA A 41 2.14 -3.10 -13.22
C ALA A 41 0.62 -3.11 -13.00
N LEU A 42 0.17 -2.97 -11.75
CA LEU A 42 -1.23 -3.14 -11.35
C LEU A 42 -2.18 -2.12 -11.99
N LEU A 43 -1.71 -0.89 -12.31
CA LEU A 43 -2.55 0.12 -12.94
C LEU A 43 -3.01 -0.26 -14.36
N ARG A 44 -2.38 -1.25 -15.01
CA ARG A 44 -2.87 -1.79 -16.31
C ARG A 44 -4.32 -2.30 -16.23
N HIS A 45 -4.73 -2.79 -15.04
CA HIS A 45 -6.09 -3.29 -14.81
C HIS A 45 -7.15 -2.19 -14.75
N LEU A 46 -6.74 -0.92 -14.78
CA LEU A 46 -7.62 0.25 -14.80
C LEU A 46 -7.75 0.88 -16.20
N ALA A 47 -7.27 0.23 -17.25
CA ALA A 47 -7.38 0.74 -18.61
C ALA A 47 -8.84 1.07 -18.96
N GLY A 48 -9.09 2.28 -19.47
CA GLY A 48 -10.43 2.76 -19.80
C GLY A 48 -11.28 3.25 -18.63
N THR A 49 -10.76 3.23 -17.39
CA THR A 49 -11.45 3.80 -16.22
C THR A 49 -11.54 5.33 -16.33
N THR A 50 -12.71 5.89 -16.07
CA THR A 50 -12.97 7.33 -16.10
C THR A 50 -13.79 7.77 -14.88
N GLY A 51 -13.58 9.02 -14.44
CA GLY A 51 -14.38 9.66 -13.39
C GLY A 51 -14.28 9.03 -12.00
N ALA A 52 -13.28 8.17 -11.77
CA ALA A 52 -13.09 7.45 -10.52
C ALA A 52 -12.26 8.24 -9.49
N GLU A 53 -12.40 7.85 -8.22
CA GLU A 53 -11.46 8.15 -7.14
C GLU A 53 -10.61 6.91 -6.90
N ILE A 54 -9.31 7.03 -7.12
CA ILE A 54 -8.36 5.92 -7.10
C ILE A 54 -7.36 6.16 -5.97
N THR A 55 -7.17 5.15 -5.11
CA THR A 55 -6.06 5.07 -4.16
C THR A 55 -5.05 4.07 -4.71
N VAL A 56 -3.76 4.42 -4.73
CA VAL A 56 -2.67 3.54 -5.17
C VAL A 56 -1.65 3.44 -4.05
N LEU A 57 -1.32 2.24 -3.63
CA LEU A 57 -0.46 1.97 -2.48
C LEU A 57 0.59 0.90 -2.81
N ASP A 58 1.85 1.22 -2.54
CA ASP A 58 2.96 0.29 -2.68
C ASP A 58 3.08 -0.29 -4.10
N VAL A 59 2.94 0.59 -5.07
CA VAL A 59 3.03 0.28 -6.50
C VAL A 59 3.92 1.32 -7.16
N SER A 60 5.06 0.92 -7.73
CA SER A 60 6.02 1.85 -8.32
C SER A 60 5.38 2.77 -9.37
N LEU A 61 5.40 4.09 -9.13
CA LEU A 61 4.87 5.08 -10.08
C LEU A 61 5.64 5.02 -11.40
N GLU A 62 6.95 4.89 -11.36
CA GLU A 62 7.79 4.82 -12.57
C GLU A 62 7.37 3.64 -13.48
N ARG A 63 7.09 2.48 -12.89
CA ARG A 63 6.65 1.29 -13.62
C ARG A 63 5.21 1.37 -14.12
N ASN A 64 4.40 2.24 -13.54
CA ASN A 64 2.98 2.41 -13.87
C ASN A 64 2.68 3.73 -14.58
N ARG A 65 3.69 4.51 -14.92
CA ARG A 65 3.54 5.85 -15.54
C ARG A 65 2.66 5.83 -16.78
N GLU A 66 2.87 4.89 -17.69
CA GLU A 66 2.09 4.77 -18.93
C GLU A 66 0.60 4.52 -18.69
N TYR A 67 0.25 3.86 -17.59
CA TYR A 67 -1.14 3.60 -17.17
C TYR A 67 -1.71 4.74 -16.33
N LEU A 68 -0.88 5.41 -15.53
CA LEU A 68 -1.29 6.54 -14.68
C LEU A 68 -1.69 7.77 -15.51
N LEU A 69 -0.91 8.14 -16.51
CA LEU A 69 -1.15 9.35 -17.30
C LEU A 69 -2.55 9.42 -17.94
N PRO A 70 -3.08 8.35 -18.58
CA PRO A 70 -4.46 8.35 -19.08
C PRO A 70 -5.51 8.49 -17.98
N LEU A 71 -5.29 7.91 -16.78
CA LEU A 71 -6.21 8.01 -15.65
C LEU A 71 -6.33 9.46 -15.16
N LEU A 72 -5.23 10.21 -15.17
CA LEU A 72 -5.20 11.62 -14.76
C LEU A 72 -6.03 12.53 -15.69
N ALA A 73 -6.47 12.06 -16.86
CA ALA A 73 -7.38 12.84 -17.71
C ALA A 73 -8.77 13.06 -17.08
N SER A 74 -9.22 12.17 -16.20
CA SER A 74 -10.59 12.24 -15.63
C SER A 74 -10.75 11.68 -14.21
N CYS A 75 -9.78 10.98 -13.66
CA CYS A 75 -9.81 10.41 -12.32
C CYS A 75 -9.05 11.28 -11.33
N ARG A 76 -9.45 11.25 -10.05
CA ARG A 76 -8.64 11.76 -8.95
C ARG A 76 -7.81 10.61 -8.37
N VAL A 77 -6.51 10.81 -8.22
CA VAL A 77 -5.59 9.79 -7.76
C VAL A 77 -4.89 10.25 -6.47
N PHE A 78 -4.99 9.43 -5.43
CA PHE A 78 -4.19 9.50 -4.21
C PHE A 78 -3.15 8.39 -4.27
N TYR A 79 -1.87 8.73 -4.24
CA TYR A 79 -0.75 7.82 -4.48
C TYR A 79 0.21 7.84 -3.29
N VAL A 80 0.43 6.70 -2.63
CA VAL A 80 1.45 6.56 -1.58
C VAL A 80 2.37 5.41 -1.94
N ASP A 81 3.68 5.66 -1.97
CA ASP A 81 4.68 4.67 -2.39
C ASP A 81 6.06 5.00 -1.83
N HIS A 82 6.92 3.99 -1.71
CA HIS A 82 8.31 4.16 -1.29
C HIS A 82 9.33 3.81 -2.38
N HIS A 83 8.85 3.42 -3.55
CA HIS A 83 9.74 3.14 -4.68
C HIS A 83 10.22 4.42 -5.38
N TYR A 84 11.32 4.31 -6.11
CA TYR A 84 11.76 5.39 -6.99
C TYR A 84 10.67 5.74 -8.02
N ALA A 85 10.25 7.01 -8.02
CA ALA A 85 9.10 7.47 -8.82
C ALA A 85 9.49 8.03 -10.19
N GLY A 86 10.76 8.36 -10.41
CA GLY A 86 11.14 9.23 -11.51
C GLY A 86 10.52 10.62 -11.36
N GLU A 87 10.16 11.26 -12.45
CA GLU A 87 9.45 12.56 -12.44
C GLU A 87 7.97 12.34 -12.10
N ILE A 88 7.49 12.94 -11.01
CA ILE A 88 6.08 12.86 -10.63
C ILE A 88 5.27 13.82 -11.52
N PRO A 89 4.18 13.34 -12.19
CA PRO A 89 3.37 14.18 -13.06
C PRO A 89 2.78 15.38 -12.31
N ALA A 90 2.93 16.59 -12.87
CA ALA A 90 2.31 17.80 -12.35
C ALA A 90 0.83 17.86 -12.79
N ALA A 91 -0.07 17.28 -11.99
CA ALA A 91 -1.51 17.26 -12.26
C ALA A 91 -2.29 17.61 -10.99
N ALA A 92 -3.25 18.52 -11.08
CA ALA A 92 -4.02 19.01 -9.94
C ALA A 92 -4.91 17.93 -9.27
N ASN A 93 -5.15 16.84 -9.96
CA ASN A 93 -5.92 15.69 -9.52
C ASN A 93 -5.06 14.49 -9.09
N LEU A 94 -3.73 14.66 -9.02
CA LEU A 94 -2.79 13.71 -8.42
C LEU A 94 -2.30 14.28 -7.08
N GLU A 95 -2.55 13.54 -6.02
CA GLU A 95 -1.96 13.75 -4.70
C GLU A 95 -0.97 12.61 -4.45
N ALA A 96 0.33 12.90 -4.51
CA ALA A 96 1.38 11.90 -4.42
C ALA A 96 2.23 12.13 -3.16
N HIS A 97 2.34 11.09 -2.34
CA HIS A 97 3.20 10.99 -1.16
C HIS A 97 4.21 9.88 -1.40
N ILE A 98 5.33 10.19 -2.02
CA ILE A 98 6.34 9.22 -2.43
C ILE A 98 7.66 9.59 -1.78
N ASP A 99 8.22 8.67 -1.00
CA ASP A 99 9.50 8.85 -0.31
C ASP A 99 10.36 7.59 -0.46
N PRO A 100 11.43 7.64 -1.29
CA PRO A 100 12.30 6.51 -1.53
C PRO A 100 13.38 6.30 -0.45
N ASP A 101 13.21 6.88 0.74
CA ASP A 101 14.12 6.61 1.86
C ASP A 101 14.14 5.10 2.17
N PRO A 102 15.32 4.44 2.18
CA PRO A 102 15.42 3.01 2.43
C PRO A 102 15.01 2.58 3.84
N GLU A 103 14.77 3.52 4.75
CA GLU A 103 14.25 3.27 6.10
C GLU A 103 12.72 3.41 6.18
N LEU A 104 12.04 3.71 5.06
CA LEU A 104 10.59 3.82 4.94
C LEU A 104 10.02 2.75 4.03
N CYS A 105 8.81 2.34 4.32
CA CYS A 105 7.92 1.59 3.43
C CYS A 105 6.57 2.30 3.35
N THR A 106 5.71 1.90 2.43
CA THR A 106 4.43 2.57 2.18
C THR A 106 3.54 2.62 3.42
N SER A 107 3.49 1.55 4.21
CA SER A 107 2.70 1.53 5.45
C SER A 107 3.25 2.46 6.53
N LEU A 108 4.57 2.71 6.59
CA LEU A 108 5.15 3.73 7.47
C LEU A 108 4.85 5.15 6.97
N ILE A 109 4.83 5.39 5.66
CA ILE A 109 4.41 6.68 5.10
C ILE A 109 2.94 6.96 5.45
N VAL A 110 2.07 5.96 5.32
CA VAL A 110 0.65 6.06 5.73
C VAL A 110 0.53 6.31 7.23
N ASP A 111 1.35 5.68 8.07
CA ASP A 111 1.39 5.94 9.52
C ASP A 111 1.69 7.42 9.83
N ILE A 112 2.65 8.01 9.11
CA ILE A 112 2.98 9.43 9.24
C ILE A 112 1.78 10.30 8.84
N LEU A 113 1.15 10.02 7.70
CA LEU A 113 -0.03 10.74 7.21
C LEU A 113 -1.21 10.67 8.18
N LEU A 114 -1.35 9.55 8.90
CA LEU A 114 -2.39 9.31 9.91
C LEU A 114 -1.96 9.68 11.34
N ALA A 115 -0.82 10.36 11.49
CA ALA A 115 -0.27 10.80 12.78
C ALA A 115 -0.12 9.66 13.82
N GLY A 116 0.26 8.46 13.37
CA GLY A 116 0.50 7.30 14.24
C GLY A 116 -0.76 6.58 14.73
N ARG A 117 -1.94 6.93 14.21
CA ARG A 117 -3.23 6.44 14.73
C ARG A 117 -3.39 4.91 14.67
N PHE A 118 -2.78 4.28 13.68
CA PHE A 118 -2.88 2.82 13.46
C PHE A 118 -1.51 2.17 13.36
N ARG A 119 -0.54 2.69 14.07
CA ARG A 119 0.88 2.33 14.01
C ARG A 119 1.17 0.85 14.09
N ALA A 120 0.42 0.08 14.87
CA ALA A 120 0.61 -1.37 14.93
C ALA A 120 0.56 -2.04 13.54
N TRP A 121 -0.32 -1.59 12.65
CA TRP A 121 -0.38 -2.08 11.27
C TRP A 121 0.80 -1.62 10.43
N ALA A 122 1.30 -0.41 10.66
CA ALA A 122 2.52 0.05 10.01
C ALA A 122 3.74 -0.79 10.41
N LEU A 123 3.80 -1.26 11.67
CA LEU A 123 4.86 -2.18 12.11
C LEU A 123 4.75 -3.53 11.38
N VAL A 124 3.54 -4.07 11.22
CA VAL A 124 3.32 -5.30 10.46
C VAL A 124 3.84 -5.17 9.03
N GLY A 125 3.48 -4.09 8.32
CA GLY A 125 3.98 -3.83 6.96
C GLY A 125 5.50 -3.68 6.92
N ALA A 126 6.08 -2.90 7.84
CA ALA A 126 7.52 -2.69 7.90
C ALA A 126 8.31 -3.98 8.19
N PHE A 127 7.80 -4.87 9.05
CA PHE A 127 8.42 -6.17 9.27
C PHE A 127 8.32 -7.06 8.03
N GLY A 128 7.17 -7.07 7.35
CA GLY A 128 6.99 -7.81 6.10
C GLY A 128 7.91 -7.32 4.99
N ASP A 129 8.23 -6.03 4.98
CA ASP A 129 9.18 -5.43 4.03
C ASP A 129 10.63 -5.45 4.53
N ASN A 130 10.92 -6.27 5.55
CA ASN A 130 12.24 -6.50 6.13
C ASN A 130 12.88 -5.24 6.76
N LEU A 131 12.10 -4.22 7.09
CA LEU A 131 12.55 -2.98 7.75
C LEU A 131 12.52 -3.10 9.28
N HIS A 132 13.16 -4.15 9.82
CA HIS A 132 13.16 -4.45 11.26
C HIS A 132 13.60 -3.27 12.13
N ARG A 133 14.64 -2.54 11.73
CA ARG A 133 15.15 -1.38 12.49
C ARG A 133 14.12 -0.25 12.56
N SER A 134 13.46 0.05 11.45
CA SER A 134 12.43 1.09 11.37
C SER A 134 11.19 0.69 12.15
N ALA A 135 10.76 -0.58 12.07
CA ALA A 135 9.68 -1.13 12.88
C ALA A 135 9.98 -1.00 14.38
N HIS A 136 11.18 -1.39 14.83
CA HIS A 136 11.57 -1.24 16.24
C HIS A 136 11.59 0.23 16.71
N ARG A 137 12.07 1.16 15.88
CA ARG A 137 12.02 2.59 16.20
C ARG A 137 10.59 3.10 16.35
N ALA A 138 9.72 2.75 15.39
CA ALA A 138 8.32 3.17 15.41
C ALA A 138 7.55 2.54 16.59
N ALA A 139 7.88 1.31 16.97
CA ALA A 139 7.29 0.61 18.10
C ALA A 139 7.55 1.29 19.45
N ALA A 140 8.64 2.04 19.59
CA ALA A 140 8.97 2.76 20.83
C ALA A 140 7.88 3.77 21.26
N ALA A 141 7.03 4.21 20.34
CA ALA A 141 5.89 5.09 20.64
C ALA A 141 4.63 4.33 21.08
N LEU A 142 4.66 2.99 21.09
CA LEU A 142 3.54 2.14 21.48
C LEU A 142 3.80 1.50 22.85
N ASN A 143 2.74 1.35 23.65
CA ASN A 143 2.78 0.65 24.93
C ASN A 143 2.45 -0.83 24.70
N LEU A 144 3.36 -1.56 24.04
CA LEU A 144 3.15 -2.97 23.71
C LEU A 144 3.40 -3.87 24.94
N ALA A 145 2.55 -4.85 25.16
CA ALA A 145 2.77 -5.89 26.12
C ALA A 145 3.94 -6.82 25.70
N PRO A 146 4.57 -7.54 26.66
CA PRO A 146 5.62 -8.51 26.33
C PRO A 146 5.17 -9.49 25.24
N GLY A 147 5.98 -9.64 24.19
CA GLY A 147 5.73 -10.52 23.04
C GLY A 147 4.75 -9.99 21.99
N GLU A 148 4.13 -8.81 22.18
CA GLU A 148 3.26 -8.24 21.14
C GLU A 148 4.05 -7.85 19.90
N LEU A 149 5.20 -7.21 20.07
CA LEU A 149 6.04 -6.81 18.93
C LEU A 149 6.46 -8.02 18.09
N GLU A 150 6.76 -9.14 18.75
CA GLU A 150 7.09 -10.39 18.06
C GLU A 150 5.91 -10.95 17.26
N ARG A 151 4.69 -10.89 17.82
CA ARG A 151 3.47 -11.29 17.08
C ARG A 151 3.20 -10.39 15.87
N LEU A 152 3.45 -9.07 15.98
CA LEU A 152 3.33 -8.15 14.85
C LEU A 152 4.38 -8.46 13.77
N ARG A 153 5.60 -8.84 14.18
CA ARG A 153 6.65 -9.28 13.27
C ARG A 153 6.24 -10.55 12.54
N GLU A 154 5.82 -11.57 13.27
CA GLU A 154 5.37 -12.84 12.70
C GLU A 154 4.22 -12.64 11.70
N LEU A 155 3.23 -11.80 12.05
CA LEU A 155 2.15 -11.47 11.13
C LEU A 155 2.65 -10.82 9.84
N GLY A 156 3.58 -9.86 9.94
CA GLY A 156 4.18 -9.20 8.78
C GLY A 156 4.93 -10.18 7.86
N GLU A 157 5.72 -11.06 8.46
CA GLU A 157 6.44 -12.11 7.74
C GLU A 157 5.49 -13.09 7.03
N LEU A 158 4.39 -13.49 7.70
CA LEU A 158 3.38 -14.38 7.12
C LEU A 158 2.59 -13.71 5.97
N LEU A 159 2.16 -12.46 6.14
CA LEU A 159 1.50 -11.71 5.07
C LEU A 159 2.42 -11.54 3.87
N ASN A 160 3.70 -11.19 4.10
CA ASN A 160 4.67 -11.07 3.03
C ASN A 160 4.91 -12.42 2.34
N TYR A 161 4.99 -13.52 3.11
CA TYR A 161 5.11 -14.87 2.55
C TYR A 161 3.91 -15.21 1.65
N ASN A 162 2.70 -14.85 2.06
CA ASN A 162 1.50 -15.04 1.23
C ASN A 162 1.59 -14.31 -0.12
N GLY A 163 2.31 -13.19 -0.22
CA GLY A 163 2.48 -12.43 -1.46
C GLY A 163 3.34 -13.11 -2.52
N TYR A 164 4.05 -14.20 -2.20
CA TYR A 164 4.92 -14.90 -3.14
C TYR A 164 4.17 -15.97 -3.94
N GLY A 165 3.96 -15.68 -5.22
CA GLY A 165 3.34 -16.59 -6.18
C GLY A 165 3.72 -16.21 -7.62
N ALA A 166 3.37 -17.03 -8.59
CA ALA A 166 3.41 -16.69 -10.00
C ALA A 166 2.15 -15.91 -10.42
N SER A 167 1.03 -16.22 -9.76
CA SER A 167 -0.29 -15.62 -9.98
C SER A 167 -1.07 -15.62 -8.65
N LEU A 168 -2.22 -14.93 -8.61
CA LEU A 168 -3.12 -14.94 -7.43
C LEU A 168 -3.58 -16.35 -7.06
N ALA A 169 -3.73 -17.24 -8.04
CA ALA A 169 -4.15 -18.64 -7.80
C ALA A 169 -3.11 -19.48 -7.02
N ASP A 170 -1.87 -19.01 -6.93
CA ASP A 170 -0.80 -19.68 -6.18
C ASP A 170 -0.75 -19.23 -4.72
N LEU A 171 -1.49 -18.18 -4.35
CA LEU A 171 -1.49 -17.64 -2.99
C LEU A 171 -2.37 -18.46 -2.06
N HIS A 172 -2.03 -18.50 -0.77
CA HIS A 172 -2.84 -19.16 0.24
C HIS A 172 -4.16 -18.42 0.49
N VAL A 173 -4.12 -17.09 0.46
CA VAL A 173 -5.28 -16.21 0.62
C VAL A 173 -5.18 -15.09 -0.42
N ASP A 174 -6.30 -14.74 -1.06
CA ASP A 174 -6.35 -13.59 -1.97
C ASP A 174 -6.08 -12.30 -1.15
N PRO A 175 -5.15 -11.42 -1.58
CA PRO A 175 -4.87 -10.19 -0.86
C PRO A 175 -6.08 -9.27 -0.64
N THR A 176 -7.13 -9.43 -1.45
CA THR A 176 -8.38 -8.66 -1.28
C THR A 176 -9.29 -9.19 -0.18
N GLU A 177 -8.96 -10.34 0.40
CA GLU A 177 -9.68 -10.98 1.52
C GLU A 177 -8.95 -10.80 2.86
N LEU A 178 -7.73 -10.26 2.84
CA LEU A 178 -6.89 -9.97 4.00
C LEU A 178 -7.11 -8.55 4.51
#